data_5ad026fb577f79089334b478c89b5468
#
_entry.id   5ad026fb577f79089334b478c89b5468
#
_cell.length_a   1.000
_cell.length_b   1.000
_cell.length_c   1.000
_cell.angle_alpha   90.00
_cell.angle_beta   90.00
_cell.angle_gamma   90.00
#
_symmetry.space_group_name_H-M   'P 1'
#
loop_
_entity.id
_entity.type
_entity.pdbx_description
1 polymer ?
#
loop_
_entity_poly.entity_id
_entity_poly.type
_entity_poly.pdbx_seq_one_letter_code
_entity_poly.pdbx_strand_id
1 'polypeptide(L)'
;MRNSKQIVTIVLAFGLLTLSGCAAPSRLAAVPQEEYLQADVPGMLGVRYFIDTDTKPFVRDGLDSFHREQEHLKRIGHTGPLPPVSFLAISGGGDNGAFGAGLLVGWTEAGDRPEFKAVTGISTGALIAPFAYLGPDYDPQLKEVYTTIKPDDIFEARGILAALTDDGMADNAPLWRLVRKHVDQSMLDAIAREHAKRRLLLVSTTNLDVLQPVVWNIGAIAESGHPKALELIHSILIASASIPGAFPPVMIDVGVDGKSYQEMHVDGGATAQVFVYPPSINVKELTRKLGAERERKLFVIRNARLDPEWASVERQTINIAGRSIVSLIQTQGIGDLYRIYINAQRDGFDYKLAYIPATFKEKHKEEFDTEFMQKLFNFAYQRSRKGYTWENVPPGYATGE
;
A
#
# COMPACT_ATOMS: atom_id res chain seq x y z
N MET A 1 20.65 45.93 45.21
CA MET A 1 20.72 46.01 43.74
C MET A 1 21.60 44.93 43.06
N ARG A 2 22.44 44.17 43.78
CA ARG A 2 23.35 43.16 43.21
C ARG A 2 22.67 41.82 42.97
N ASN A 3 21.65 41.44 43.77
CA ASN A 3 20.94 40.17 43.67
C ASN A 3 19.90 40.10 42.53
N SER A 4 19.30 41.25 42.12
CA SER A 4 18.31 41.24 41.05
C SER A 4 18.91 41.00 39.64
N LYS A 5 20.15 41.42 39.39
CA LYS A 5 20.85 41.18 38.12
C LYS A 5 21.25 39.69 37.98
N GLN A 6 21.61 39.03 39.06
CA GLN A 6 21.97 37.61 39.04
C GLN A 6 20.73 36.70 38.79
N ILE A 7 19.58 37.04 39.37
CA ILE A 7 18.32 36.30 39.13
C ILE A 7 17.87 36.45 37.69
N VAL A 8 17.92 37.67 37.10
CA VAL A 8 17.56 37.90 35.70
C VAL A 8 18.50 37.17 34.74
N THR A 9 19.80 37.10 35.05
CA THR A 9 20.77 36.35 34.20
C THR A 9 20.55 34.83 34.26
N ILE A 10 20.19 34.29 35.44
CA ILE A 10 19.87 32.87 35.59
C ILE A 10 18.55 32.50 34.88
N VAL A 11 17.54 33.36 34.95
CA VAL A 11 16.25 33.15 34.26
C VAL A 11 16.42 33.23 32.73
N LEU A 12 17.24 34.16 32.23
CA LEU A 12 17.58 34.27 30.82
C LEU A 12 18.44 33.08 30.34
N ALA A 13 19.39 32.62 31.15
CA ALA A 13 20.20 31.42 30.82
C ALA A 13 19.36 30.15 30.82
N PHE A 14 18.41 29.99 31.75
CA PHE A 14 17.46 28.87 31.78
C PHE A 14 16.47 28.95 30.63
N GLY A 15 15.99 30.13 30.26
CA GLY A 15 15.13 30.36 29.08
C GLY A 15 15.83 30.05 27.74
N LEU A 16 17.13 30.28 27.62
CA LEU A 16 17.92 29.93 26.44
C LEU A 16 18.27 28.46 26.34
N LEU A 17 18.39 27.73 27.46
CA LEU A 17 18.61 26.29 27.49
C LEU A 17 17.34 25.47 27.15
N THR A 18 16.15 26.02 27.29
CA THR A 18 14.89 25.37 26.92
C THR A 18 14.53 25.54 25.43
N LEU A 19 15.18 26.45 24.70
CA LEU A 19 14.96 26.63 23.27
C LEU A 19 15.79 25.72 22.38
N SER A 20 16.73 24.94 22.95
CA SER A 20 17.54 23.98 22.20
C SER A 20 16.93 22.56 22.17
N GLY A 21 15.72 22.34 22.68
CA GLY A 21 15.12 21.04 22.87
C GLY A 21 14.07 20.60 21.82
N CYS A 22 13.73 21.45 20.85
CA CYS A 22 12.73 21.11 19.80
C CYS A 22 13.37 21.12 18.42
N ALA A 23 14.49 20.40 18.23
CA ALA A 23 14.97 20.14 16.90
C ALA A 23 14.12 19.00 16.30
N ALA A 24 13.43 19.28 15.18
CA ALA A 24 12.78 18.24 14.39
C ALA A 24 13.77 17.11 14.06
N PRO A 25 13.32 15.85 13.93
CA PRO A 25 14.19 14.76 13.51
C PRO A 25 15.00 15.14 12.28
N SER A 26 16.31 14.88 12.30
CA SER A 26 17.20 15.24 11.19
C SER A 26 17.06 14.24 10.05
N ARG A 27 17.08 14.73 8.81
CA ARG A 27 17.19 13.90 7.60
C ARG A 27 18.25 14.46 6.66
N LEU A 28 18.71 13.66 5.67
CA LEU A 28 19.47 14.20 4.56
C LEU A 28 18.63 15.18 3.74
N ALA A 29 19.27 16.00 2.90
CA ALA A 29 18.56 16.88 2.01
C ALA A 29 17.58 16.12 1.11
N ALA A 30 16.43 16.73 0.81
CA ALA A 30 15.53 16.23 -0.22
C ALA A 30 16.20 16.33 -1.60
N VAL A 31 15.79 15.47 -2.53
CA VAL A 31 16.22 15.57 -3.93
C VAL A 31 15.79 16.93 -4.50
N PRO A 32 16.67 17.66 -5.22
CA PRO A 32 16.27 18.87 -5.92
C PRO A 32 15.08 18.65 -6.86
N GLN A 33 14.22 19.64 -6.98
CA GLN A 33 12.98 19.55 -7.76
C GLN A 33 13.22 19.13 -9.22
N GLU A 34 14.31 19.57 -9.82
CA GLU A 34 14.64 19.28 -11.21
C GLU A 34 15.21 17.87 -11.42
N GLU A 35 15.62 17.20 -10.35
CA GLU A 35 16.35 15.93 -10.38
C GLU A 35 15.54 14.73 -9.85
N TYR A 36 14.35 14.95 -9.24
CA TYR A 36 13.65 13.88 -8.51
C TYR A 36 13.23 12.69 -9.39
N LEU A 37 12.92 12.92 -10.67
CA LEU A 37 12.62 11.83 -11.61
C LEU A 37 13.85 11.01 -12.00
N GLN A 38 15.05 11.54 -11.80
CA GLN A 38 16.32 10.90 -12.14
C GLN A 38 16.94 10.19 -10.94
N ALA A 39 16.50 10.57 -9.72
CA ALA A 39 16.97 9.94 -8.50
C ALA A 39 16.46 8.50 -8.41
N ASP A 40 17.34 7.58 -8.04
CA ASP A 40 17.02 6.16 -7.92
C ASP A 40 17.66 5.55 -6.67
N VAL A 41 17.23 4.34 -6.32
CA VAL A 41 17.80 3.64 -5.16
C VAL A 41 19.22 3.15 -5.51
N PRO A 42 20.22 3.49 -4.70
CA PRO A 42 21.60 3.08 -4.98
C PRO A 42 21.74 1.56 -5.12
N GLY A 43 22.25 1.12 -6.28
CA GLY A 43 22.46 -0.29 -6.60
C GLY A 43 21.22 -1.05 -7.07
N MET A 44 20.03 -0.43 -7.08
CA MET A 44 18.77 -1.03 -7.53
C MET A 44 18.02 -0.03 -8.43
N LEU A 45 18.51 0.14 -9.67
CA LEU A 45 17.98 1.13 -10.59
C LEU A 45 16.66 0.66 -11.22
N GLY A 46 15.73 1.61 -11.45
CA GLY A 46 14.49 1.38 -12.18
C GLY A 46 13.46 0.54 -11.45
N VAL A 47 13.57 0.40 -10.12
CA VAL A 47 12.63 -0.38 -9.29
C VAL A 47 11.41 0.41 -8.83
N ARG A 48 11.28 1.67 -9.25
CA ARG A 48 10.19 2.57 -8.85
C ARG A 48 9.72 3.48 -9.96
N TYR A 49 8.50 4.00 -9.84
CA TYR A 49 7.85 4.81 -10.87
C TYR A 49 7.07 5.96 -10.27
N PHE A 50 7.21 7.16 -10.84
CA PHE A 50 6.36 8.33 -10.61
C PHE A 50 5.22 8.31 -11.63
N ILE A 51 4.19 7.49 -11.37
CA ILE A 51 3.17 7.12 -12.37
C ILE A 51 2.27 8.26 -12.85
N ASP A 52 2.20 9.37 -12.11
CA ASP A 52 1.42 10.55 -12.50
C ASP A 52 2.22 11.51 -13.40
N THR A 53 3.56 11.39 -13.41
CA THR A 53 4.45 12.29 -14.17
C THR A 53 5.16 11.57 -15.30
N ASP A 54 5.74 10.38 -15.07
CA ASP A 54 6.43 9.58 -16.09
C ASP A 54 5.98 8.12 -16.05
N THR A 55 5.12 7.76 -16.99
CA THR A 55 4.62 6.38 -17.14
C THR A 55 5.53 5.47 -17.96
N LYS A 56 6.57 5.99 -18.63
CA LYS A 56 7.42 5.20 -19.54
C LYS A 56 8.12 4.03 -18.85
N PRO A 57 8.74 4.19 -17.64
CA PRO A 57 9.36 3.07 -16.95
C PRO A 57 8.34 1.98 -16.59
N PHE A 58 7.15 2.38 -16.11
CA PHE A 58 6.05 1.45 -15.79
C PHE A 58 5.59 0.66 -17.03
N VAL A 59 5.41 1.34 -18.17
CA VAL A 59 5.03 0.70 -19.45
C VAL A 59 6.13 -0.25 -19.91
N ARG A 60 7.40 0.14 -19.82
CA ARG A 60 8.54 -0.71 -20.18
C ARG A 60 8.51 -2.02 -19.39
N ASP A 61 8.35 -1.97 -18.08
CA ASP A 61 8.30 -3.18 -17.26
C ASP A 61 7.09 -4.08 -17.58
N GLY A 62 5.95 -3.46 -17.89
CA GLY A 62 4.78 -4.18 -18.40
C GLY A 62 5.05 -4.90 -19.71
N LEU A 63 5.75 -4.25 -20.64
CA LEU A 63 6.16 -4.83 -21.92
C LEU A 63 7.20 -5.95 -21.72
N ASP A 64 8.19 -5.75 -20.86
CA ASP A 64 9.20 -6.76 -20.54
C ASP A 64 8.56 -8.00 -19.91
N SER A 65 7.62 -7.79 -18.98
CA SER A 65 6.80 -8.86 -18.42
C SER A 65 6.04 -9.64 -19.51
N PHE A 66 5.46 -8.94 -20.48
CA PHE A 66 4.73 -9.56 -21.58
C PHE A 66 5.66 -10.33 -22.54
N HIS A 67 6.78 -9.75 -22.98
CA HIS A 67 7.73 -10.42 -23.86
C HIS A 67 8.29 -11.68 -23.23
N ARG A 68 8.66 -11.62 -21.96
CA ARG A 68 9.14 -12.77 -21.21
C ARG A 68 8.07 -13.86 -21.05
N GLU A 69 6.78 -13.50 -20.93
CA GLU A 69 5.66 -14.44 -20.94
C GLU A 69 5.53 -15.15 -22.29
N GLN A 70 5.62 -14.40 -23.40
CA GLN A 70 5.60 -14.98 -24.74
C GLN A 70 6.73 -15.97 -24.95
N GLU A 71 7.95 -15.66 -24.51
CA GLU A 71 9.10 -16.57 -24.60
C GLU A 71 8.87 -17.86 -23.76
N HIS A 72 8.29 -17.71 -22.57
CA HIS A 72 7.94 -18.86 -21.75
C HIS A 72 6.90 -19.74 -22.43
N LEU A 73 5.81 -19.18 -22.95
CA LEU A 73 4.77 -19.90 -23.68
C LEU A 73 5.33 -20.65 -24.90
N LYS A 74 6.20 -20.00 -25.69
CA LYS A 74 6.91 -20.65 -26.80
C LYS A 74 7.76 -21.83 -26.32
N ARG A 75 8.49 -21.68 -25.21
CA ARG A 75 9.38 -22.72 -24.65
C ARG A 75 8.62 -23.95 -24.21
N ILE A 76 7.40 -23.80 -23.65
CA ILE A 76 6.55 -24.92 -23.25
C ILE A 76 5.68 -25.45 -24.41
N GLY A 77 5.89 -24.97 -25.66
CA GLY A 77 5.16 -25.44 -26.84
C GLY A 77 3.71 -24.96 -26.94
N HIS A 78 3.35 -23.84 -26.27
CA HIS A 78 2.00 -23.29 -26.37
C HIS A 78 1.76 -22.73 -27.78
N THR A 79 0.72 -23.20 -28.47
CA THR A 79 0.35 -22.80 -29.83
C THR A 79 -1.03 -22.14 -29.93
N GLY A 80 -1.75 -22.04 -28.83
CA GLY A 80 -3.09 -21.45 -28.75
C GLY A 80 -3.09 -19.94 -28.53
N PRO A 81 -4.27 -19.33 -28.35
CA PRO A 81 -4.41 -17.94 -27.88
C PRO A 81 -3.71 -17.73 -26.56
N LEU A 82 -3.33 -16.49 -26.24
CA LEU A 82 -2.75 -16.15 -24.96
C LEU A 82 -3.71 -16.53 -23.81
N PRO A 83 -3.21 -17.17 -22.74
CA PRO A 83 -4.04 -17.53 -21.59
C PRO A 83 -4.71 -16.30 -20.96
N PRO A 84 -5.92 -16.44 -20.38
CA PRO A 84 -6.55 -15.40 -19.59
C PRO A 84 -5.64 -14.93 -18.45
N VAL A 85 -5.77 -13.65 -18.04
CA VAL A 85 -5.01 -13.12 -16.90
C VAL A 85 -5.92 -12.45 -15.89
N SER A 86 -5.54 -12.55 -14.63
CA SER A 86 -6.21 -11.91 -13.51
C SER A 86 -5.29 -10.91 -12.82
N PHE A 87 -5.81 -9.72 -12.54
CA PHE A 87 -5.14 -8.68 -11.77
C PHE A 87 -5.87 -8.53 -10.43
N LEU A 88 -5.13 -8.23 -9.37
CA LEU A 88 -5.68 -7.98 -8.05
C LEU A 88 -5.18 -6.63 -7.53
N ALA A 89 -6.10 -5.77 -7.13
CA ALA A 89 -5.81 -4.53 -6.44
C ALA A 89 -6.38 -4.56 -5.02
N ILE A 90 -5.54 -4.29 -4.01
CA ILE A 90 -5.90 -4.36 -2.59
C ILE A 90 -5.74 -2.97 -1.98
N SER A 91 -6.83 -2.43 -1.46
CA SER A 91 -6.83 -1.09 -0.87
C SER A 91 -6.23 -1.02 0.52
N GLY A 92 -5.91 0.20 0.95
CA GLY A 92 -5.73 0.52 2.36
C GLY A 92 -7.00 0.26 3.19
N GLY A 93 -6.87 0.42 4.52
CA GLY A 93 -7.98 0.22 5.45
C GLY A 93 -7.61 -0.14 6.89
N GLY A 94 -6.33 -0.10 7.29
CA GLY A 94 -5.88 -0.43 8.65
C GLY A 94 -6.29 -1.85 9.07
N ASP A 95 -6.92 -1.99 10.23
CA ASP A 95 -7.44 -3.25 10.77
C ASP A 95 -8.55 -3.90 9.92
N ASN A 96 -9.24 -3.11 9.09
CA ASN A 96 -10.18 -3.64 8.10
C ASN A 96 -9.52 -4.52 7.03
N GLY A 97 -8.20 -4.56 6.94
CA GLY A 97 -7.44 -5.54 6.14
C GLY A 97 -7.80 -6.99 6.46
N ALA A 98 -8.32 -7.25 7.66
CA ALA A 98 -8.88 -8.56 8.04
C ALA A 98 -9.97 -9.05 7.07
N PHE A 99 -10.73 -8.14 6.44
CA PHE A 99 -11.68 -8.47 5.37
C PHE A 99 -10.99 -9.07 4.15
N GLY A 100 -9.99 -8.38 3.61
CA GLY A 100 -9.25 -8.85 2.44
C GLY A 100 -8.50 -10.15 2.69
N ALA A 101 -7.90 -10.29 3.87
CA ALA A 101 -7.22 -11.51 4.30
C ALA A 101 -8.21 -12.69 4.39
N GLY A 102 -9.34 -12.51 5.06
CA GLY A 102 -10.38 -13.55 5.18
C GLY A 102 -10.99 -13.93 3.83
N LEU A 103 -11.21 -12.93 2.95
CA LEU A 103 -11.70 -13.17 1.59
C LEU A 103 -10.71 -14.02 0.79
N LEU A 104 -9.42 -13.70 0.79
CA LEU A 104 -8.39 -14.42 0.04
C LEU A 104 -8.25 -15.87 0.51
N VAL A 105 -8.19 -16.09 1.83
CA VAL A 105 -8.07 -17.43 2.42
C VAL A 105 -9.31 -18.29 2.12
N GLY A 106 -10.51 -17.72 2.26
CA GLY A 106 -11.74 -18.42 1.92
C GLY A 106 -11.89 -18.68 0.42
N TRP A 107 -11.38 -17.76 -0.43
CA TRP A 107 -11.38 -17.95 -1.88
C TRP A 107 -10.47 -19.09 -2.32
N THR A 108 -9.34 -19.27 -1.65
CA THR A 108 -8.49 -20.46 -1.84
C THR A 108 -9.24 -21.75 -1.49
N GLU A 109 -9.98 -21.77 -0.37
CA GLU A 109 -10.75 -22.93 0.04
C GLU A 109 -11.90 -23.24 -0.94
N ALA A 110 -12.48 -22.21 -1.59
CA ALA A 110 -13.46 -22.40 -2.67
C ALA A 110 -12.86 -23.09 -3.92
N GLY A 111 -11.54 -23.03 -4.08
CA GLY A 111 -10.81 -23.70 -5.16
C GLY A 111 -10.77 -22.95 -6.49
N ASP A 112 -11.29 -21.71 -6.55
CA ASP A 112 -11.38 -20.91 -7.78
C ASP A 112 -10.58 -19.60 -7.73
N ARG A 113 -9.74 -19.39 -6.69
CA ARG A 113 -8.82 -18.27 -6.62
C ARG A 113 -7.77 -18.37 -7.73
N PRO A 114 -7.71 -17.42 -8.67
CA PRO A 114 -6.75 -17.47 -9.76
C PRO A 114 -5.33 -17.14 -9.29
N GLU A 115 -4.34 -17.57 -10.05
CA GLU A 115 -3.01 -16.98 -9.98
C GLU A 115 -3.08 -15.57 -10.60
N PHE A 116 -2.59 -14.57 -9.87
CA PHE A 116 -2.64 -13.19 -10.33
C PHE A 116 -1.40 -12.83 -11.14
N LYS A 117 -1.58 -12.29 -12.33
CA LYS A 117 -0.52 -11.73 -13.18
C LYS A 117 0.12 -10.49 -12.53
N ALA A 118 -0.70 -9.67 -11.90
CA ALA A 118 -0.25 -8.51 -11.15
C ALA A 118 -1.06 -8.38 -9.85
N VAL A 119 -0.36 -8.03 -8.77
CA VAL A 119 -0.96 -7.68 -7.49
C VAL A 119 -0.46 -6.30 -7.10
N THR A 120 -1.39 -5.40 -6.76
CA THR A 120 -1.07 -4.05 -6.26
C THR A 120 -1.62 -3.87 -4.86
N GLY A 121 -0.90 -3.14 -4.01
CA GLY A 121 -1.30 -2.90 -2.63
C GLY A 121 -0.94 -1.51 -2.12
N ILE A 122 -1.80 -0.99 -1.23
CA ILE A 122 -1.61 0.28 -0.50
C ILE A 122 -1.92 0.03 0.97
N SER A 123 -1.10 0.57 1.89
CA SER A 123 -1.33 0.50 3.34
C SER A 123 -1.47 -0.97 3.80
N THR A 124 -2.52 -1.33 4.53
CA THR A 124 -2.80 -2.74 4.86
C THR A 124 -2.87 -3.63 3.62
N GLY A 125 -3.30 -3.10 2.47
CA GLY A 125 -3.26 -3.82 1.19
C GLY A 125 -1.83 -4.12 0.71
N ALA A 126 -0.86 -3.25 1.01
CA ALA A 126 0.56 -3.51 0.75
C ALA A 126 1.11 -4.63 1.63
N LEU A 127 0.62 -4.73 2.88
CA LEU A 127 0.99 -5.81 3.80
C LEU A 127 0.35 -7.16 3.39
N ILE A 128 -0.83 -7.15 2.77
CA ILE A 128 -1.51 -8.36 2.25
C ILE A 128 -0.93 -8.80 0.90
N ALA A 129 -0.48 -7.86 0.08
CA ALA A 129 -0.11 -8.09 -1.31
C ALA A 129 0.97 -9.18 -1.52
N PRO A 130 2.05 -9.29 -0.73
CA PRO A 130 3.04 -10.37 -0.85
C PRO A 130 2.42 -11.76 -0.69
N PHE A 131 1.55 -11.95 0.29
CA PHE A 131 0.84 -13.22 0.54
C PHE A 131 -0.13 -13.54 -0.61
N ALA A 132 -0.90 -12.56 -1.06
CA ALA A 132 -1.81 -12.72 -2.19
C ALA A 132 -1.08 -13.07 -3.50
N TYR A 133 0.10 -12.49 -3.69
CA TYR A 133 0.97 -12.72 -4.84
C TYR A 133 1.60 -14.11 -4.83
N LEU A 134 2.07 -14.57 -3.67
CA LEU A 134 2.68 -15.88 -3.53
C LEU A 134 1.66 -17.02 -3.52
N GLY A 135 0.41 -16.74 -3.13
CA GLY A 135 -0.70 -17.69 -3.27
C GLY A 135 -0.95 -18.56 -2.04
N PRO A 136 -1.64 -19.71 -2.23
CA PRO A 136 -2.22 -20.51 -1.15
C PRO A 136 -1.27 -20.97 -0.06
N ASP A 137 -0.02 -21.25 -0.40
CA ASP A 137 1.00 -21.71 0.56
C ASP A 137 1.28 -20.70 1.67
N TYR A 138 0.96 -19.43 1.44
CA TYR A 138 1.13 -18.31 2.38
C TYR A 138 -0.16 -17.91 3.12
N ASP A 139 -1.28 -18.56 2.83
CA ASP A 139 -2.56 -18.28 3.48
C ASP A 139 -2.56 -18.55 5.00
N PRO A 140 -1.87 -19.58 5.54
CA PRO A 140 -1.76 -19.77 6.99
C PRO A 140 -1.10 -18.58 7.70
N GLN A 141 -0.03 -18.01 7.12
CA GLN A 141 0.64 -16.84 7.67
C GLN A 141 -0.24 -15.58 7.55
N LEU A 142 -0.92 -15.38 6.42
CA LEU A 142 -1.86 -14.29 6.22
C LEU A 142 -2.99 -14.35 7.27
N LYS A 143 -3.54 -15.54 7.53
CA LYS A 143 -4.54 -15.74 8.56
C LYS A 143 -3.99 -15.43 9.95
N GLU A 144 -2.79 -15.94 10.30
CA GLU A 144 -2.14 -15.66 11.59
C GLU A 144 -2.05 -14.15 11.81
N VAL A 145 -1.46 -13.41 10.85
CA VAL A 145 -1.28 -11.95 10.96
C VAL A 145 -2.60 -11.25 11.25
N TYR A 146 -3.69 -11.55 10.53
CA TYR A 146 -4.95 -10.80 10.66
C TYR A 146 -5.92 -11.34 11.71
N THR A 147 -5.55 -12.41 12.46
CA THR A 147 -6.41 -12.97 13.51
C THR A 147 -5.75 -13.06 14.87
N THR A 148 -4.45 -12.78 15.01
CA THR A 148 -3.72 -12.93 16.27
C THR A 148 -3.04 -11.67 16.77
N ILE A 149 -2.77 -10.69 15.88
CA ILE A 149 -2.12 -9.44 16.28
C ILE A 149 -3.00 -8.63 17.22
N LYS A 150 -2.33 -7.90 18.12
CA LYS A 150 -2.92 -6.98 19.08
C LYS A 150 -2.49 -5.55 18.76
N PRO A 151 -3.15 -4.52 19.31
CA PRO A 151 -2.72 -3.13 19.15
C PRO A 151 -1.23 -2.92 19.43
N ASP A 152 -0.71 -3.51 20.52
CA ASP A 152 0.70 -3.39 20.93
C ASP A 152 1.69 -4.06 19.97
N ASP A 153 1.23 -4.92 19.07
CA ASP A 153 2.06 -5.51 18.01
C ASP A 153 2.20 -4.56 16.82
N ILE A 154 1.41 -3.49 16.76
CA ILE A 154 1.39 -2.51 15.67
C ILE A 154 2.03 -1.20 16.09
N PHE A 155 1.66 -0.66 17.26
CA PHE A 155 2.15 0.63 17.70
C PHE A 155 2.24 0.75 19.22
N GLU A 156 3.09 1.67 19.68
CA GLU A 156 3.16 2.14 21.04
C GLU A 156 2.76 3.62 21.06
N ALA A 157 1.70 3.96 21.84
CA ALA A 157 1.24 5.35 21.92
C ALA A 157 2.31 6.23 22.56
N ARG A 158 2.62 7.37 21.96
CA ARG A 158 3.54 8.38 22.51
C ARG A 158 2.76 9.34 23.42
N GLY A 159 3.43 9.87 24.45
CA GLY A 159 2.84 10.92 25.29
C GLY A 159 2.53 12.19 24.51
N ILE A 160 1.55 12.97 24.97
CA ILE A 160 1.07 14.20 24.30
C ILE A 160 2.23 15.18 23.95
N LEU A 161 3.24 15.29 24.81
CA LEU A 161 4.37 16.18 24.57
C LEU A 161 5.25 15.67 23.42
N ALA A 162 5.49 14.37 23.34
CA ALA A 162 6.24 13.74 22.25
C ALA A 162 5.48 13.87 20.91
N ALA A 163 4.16 13.75 20.92
CA ALA A 163 3.33 13.94 19.73
C ALA A 163 3.39 15.36 19.13
N LEU A 164 3.86 16.35 19.88
CA LEU A 164 4.04 17.74 19.42
C LEU A 164 5.47 18.01 18.89
N THR A 165 6.44 17.19 19.26
CA THR A 165 7.86 17.40 18.92
C THR A 165 8.41 16.38 17.96
N ASP A 166 7.80 15.19 17.91
CA ASP A 166 8.16 14.09 17.03
C ASP A 166 7.33 14.10 15.73
N ASP A 167 7.69 13.25 14.81
CA ASP A 167 7.10 13.11 13.47
C ASP A 167 5.88 12.18 13.38
N GLY A 168 5.38 11.65 14.55
CA GLY A 168 4.18 10.83 14.64
C GLY A 168 3.65 10.70 16.07
N MET A 169 2.34 10.52 16.21
CA MET A 169 1.67 10.35 17.53
C MET A 169 1.95 8.99 18.16
N ALA A 170 2.39 8.01 17.40
CA ALA A 170 2.72 6.67 17.87
C ALA A 170 4.06 6.18 17.32
N ASP A 171 4.74 5.30 18.06
CA ASP A 171 5.91 4.58 17.59
C ASP A 171 5.47 3.33 16.84
N ASN A 172 5.99 3.11 15.63
CA ASN A 172 5.67 1.95 14.80
C ASN A 172 6.77 0.86 14.83
N ALA A 173 7.69 0.91 15.82
CA ALA A 173 8.69 -0.14 16.00
C ALA A 173 8.10 -1.56 16.14
N PRO A 174 6.93 -1.76 16.81
CA PRO A 174 6.26 -3.06 16.81
C PRO A 174 5.90 -3.53 15.40
N LEU A 175 5.33 -2.67 14.56
CA LEU A 175 5.00 -3.01 13.15
C LEU A 175 6.25 -3.38 12.34
N TRP A 176 7.38 -2.68 12.56
CA TRP A 176 8.66 -3.06 11.96
C TRP A 176 9.09 -4.48 12.35
N ARG A 177 8.93 -4.86 13.64
CA ARG A 177 9.24 -6.22 14.11
C ARG A 177 8.33 -7.26 13.45
N LEU A 178 7.03 -6.95 13.33
CA LEU A 178 6.05 -7.82 12.70
C LEU A 178 6.33 -8.03 11.21
N VAL A 179 6.61 -6.97 10.47
CA VAL A 179 6.96 -7.04 9.04
C VAL A 179 8.23 -7.85 8.83
N ARG A 180 9.28 -7.61 9.63
CA ARG A 180 10.53 -8.39 9.54
C ARG A 180 10.35 -9.87 9.88
N LYS A 181 9.42 -10.22 10.77
CA LYS A 181 9.10 -11.61 11.12
C LYS A 181 8.45 -12.35 9.95
N HIS A 182 7.54 -11.71 9.24
CA HIS A 182 6.71 -12.36 8.22
C HIS A 182 7.23 -12.18 6.79
N VAL A 183 7.97 -11.12 6.52
CA VAL A 183 8.63 -10.85 5.23
C VAL A 183 10.13 -11.10 5.42
N ASP A 184 10.51 -12.36 5.39
CA ASP A 184 11.87 -12.82 5.59
C ASP A 184 12.59 -13.11 4.25
N GLN A 185 13.82 -13.58 4.32
CA GLN A 185 14.61 -13.94 3.13
C GLN A 185 13.94 -15.03 2.29
N SER A 186 13.23 -15.97 2.91
CA SER A 186 12.51 -17.04 2.19
C SER A 186 11.37 -16.47 1.35
N MET A 187 10.62 -15.50 1.90
CA MET A 187 9.57 -14.79 1.17
C MET A 187 10.16 -13.94 0.04
N LEU A 188 11.27 -13.22 0.27
CA LEU A 188 11.98 -12.47 -0.75
C LEU A 188 12.39 -13.36 -1.92
N ASP A 189 13.01 -14.52 -1.63
CA ASP A 189 13.42 -15.48 -2.65
C ASP A 189 12.20 -16.05 -3.42
N ALA A 190 11.07 -16.25 -2.75
CA ALA A 190 9.83 -16.67 -3.38
C ALA A 190 9.27 -15.59 -4.31
N ILE A 191 9.26 -14.31 -3.87
CA ILE A 191 8.84 -13.18 -4.70
C ILE A 191 9.72 -13.05 -5.94
N ALA A 192 11.05 -13.19 -5.80
CA ALA A 192 11.98 -13.16 -6.94
C ALA A 192 11.68 -14.28 -7.94
N ARG A 193 11.42 -15.51 -7.47
CA ARG A 193 11.04 -16.63 -8.35
C ARG A 193 9.75 -16.38 -9.12
N GLU A 194 8.73 -15.80 -8.46
CA GLU A 194 7.46 -15.46 -9.12
C GLU A 194 7.62 -14.29 -10.10
N HIS A 195 8.45 -13.31 -9.76
CA HIS A 195 8.80 -12.22 -10.68
C HIS A 195 9.53 -12.76 -11.92
N ALA A 196 10.44 -13.70 -11.76
CA ALA A 196 11.08 -14.39 -12.88
C ALA A 196 10.09 -15.14 -13.79
N LYS A 197 8.91 -15.56 -13.28
CA LYS A 197 7.79 -16.11 -14.06
C LYS A 197 6.90 -15.05 -14.72
N ARG A 198 7.27 -13.76 -14.67
CA ARG A 198 6.59 -12.63 -15.35
C ARG A 198 5.37 -12.05 -14.62
N ARG A 199 5.31 -12.30 -13.31
CA ARG A 199 4.28 -11.70 -12.45
C ARG A 199 4.80 -10.40 -11.84
N LEU A 200 3.90 -9.50 -11.50
CA LEU A 200 4.24 -8.19 -10.93
C LEU A 200 3.65 -8.06 -9.52
N LEU A 201 4.48 -7.65 -8.58
CA LEU A 201 4.05 -7.25 -7.24
C LEU A 201 4.42 -5.77 -7.04
N LEU A 202 3.41 -4.92 -6.91
CA LEU A 202 3.56 -3.48 -6.86
C LEU A 202 2.98 -2.90 -5.57
N VAL A 203 3.73 -2.05 -4.91
CA VAL A 203 3.30 -1.33 -3.69
C VAL A 203 3.42 0.17 -3.93
N SER A 204 2.45 0.95 -3.48
CA SER A 204 2.50 2.40 -3.56
C SER A 204 2.74 3.05 -2.21
N THR A 205 3.58 4.08 -2.22
CA THR A 205 3.80 5.02 -1.13
C THR A 205 3.57 6.45 -1.64
N THR A 206 3.42 7.42 -0.76
CA THR A 206 3.40 8.84 -1.12
C THR A 206 4.71 9.50 -0.76
N ASN A 207 5.41 10.08 -1.73
CA ASN A 207 6.56 10.95 -1.49
C ASN A 207 6.07 12.36 -1.16
N LEU A 208 6.26 12.80 0.09
CA LEU A 208 5.80 14.10 0.57
C LEU A 208 6.61 15.28 0.02
N ASP A 209 7.84 15.07 -0.42
CA ASP A 209 8.67 16.16 -0.94
C ASP A 209 8.14 16.69 -2.28
N VAL A 210 7.48 15.81 -3.07
CA VAL A 210 6.92 16.15 -4.38
C VAL A 210 5.40 15.96 -4.48
N LEU A 211 4.75 15.52 -3.39
CA LEU A 211 3.30 15.29 -3.30
C LEU A 211 2.79 14.32 -4.38
N GLN A 212 3.54 13.25 -4.65
CA GLN A 212 3.20 12.27 -5.69
C GLN A 212 3.22 10.82 -5.17
N PRO A 213 2.40 9.94 -5.77
CA PRO A 213 2.52 8.51 -5.54
C PRO A 213 3.81 7.99 -6.18
N VAL A 214 4.49 7.11 -5.44
CA VAL A 214 5.62 6.33 -5.94
C VAL A 214 5.22 4.86 -5.89
N VAL A 215 5.19 4.22 -7.05
CA VAL A 215 4.93 2.79 -7.18
C VAL A 215 6.24 2.02 -7.24
N TRP A 216 6.40 1.05 -6.36
CA TRP A 216 7.58 0.22 -6.21
C TRP A 216 7.34 -1.16 -6.81
N ASN A 217 8.25 -1.63 -7.67
CA ASN A 217 8.27 -2.99 -8.19
C ASN A 217 8.99 -3.92 -7.20
N ILE A 218 8.23 -4.49 -6.25
CA ILE A 218 8.77 -5.36 -5.19
C ILE A 218 9.44 -6.60 -5.80
N GLY A 219 8.88 -7.11 -6.90
CA GLY A 219 9.46 -8.24 -7.63
C GLY A 219 10.83 -7.93 -8.20
N ALA A 220 11.00 -6.75 -8.82
CA ALA A 220 12.29 -6.31 -9.35
C ALA A 220 13.32 -6.06 -8.24
N ILE A 221 12.91 -5.50 -7.11
CA ILE A 221 13.76 -5.35 -5.93
C ILE A 221 14.25 -6.73 -5.45
N ALA A 222 13.33 -7.69 -5.32
CA ALA A 222 13.67 -9.04 -4.88
C ALA A 222 14.59 -9.78 -5.87
N GLU A 223 14.37 -9.63 -7.19
CA GLU A 223 15.20 -10.24 -8.24
C GLU A 223 16.58 -9.58 -8.36
N SER A 224 16.77 -8.36 -7.85
CA SER A 224 18.04 -7.61 -7.96
C SER A 224 19.25 -8.33 -7.32
N GLY A 225 18.99 -9.19 -6.33
CA GLY A 225 20.04 -9.85 -5.53
C GLY A 225 20.88 -8.87 -4.68
N HIS A 226 20.45 -7.63 -4.57
CA HIS A 226 21.19 -6.62 -3.80
C HIS A 226 21.11 -6.91 -2.30
N PRO A 227 22.21 -6.78 -1.52
CA PRO A 227 22.23 -7.11 -0.09
C PRO A 227 21.20 -6.34 0.76
N LYS A 228 20.80 -5.15 0.32
CA LYS A 228 19.78 -4.32 0.97
C LYS A 228 18.37 -4.49 0.41
N ALA A 229 18.11 -5.45 -0.49
CA ALA A 229 16.80 -5.62 -1.10
C ALA A 229 15.70 -5.89 -0.06
N LEU A 230 15.95 -6.78 0.89
CA LEU A 230 15.01 -7.10 1.96
C LEU A 230 14.73 -5.89 2.87
N GLU A 231 15.77 -5.14 3.23
CA GLU A 231 15.62 -3.92 4.04
C GLU A 231 14.80 -2.86 3.31
N LEU A 232 15.04 -2.66 2.02
CA LEU A 232 14.24 -1.74 1.19
C LEU A 232 12.78 -2.18 1.11
N ILE A 233 12.49 -3.46 0.91
CA ILE A 233 11.12 -3.97 0.91
C ILE A 233 10.44 -3.71 2.25
N HIS A 234 11.10 -3.96 3.37
CA HIS A 234 10.57 -3.62 4.70
C HIS A 234 10.24 -2.12 4.79
N SER A 235 11.18 -1.26 4.39
CA SER A 235 10.98 0.20 4.41
C SER A 235 9.79 0.63 3.55
N ILE A 236 9.62 0.05 2.36
CA ILE A 236 8.49 0.35 1.46
C ILE A 236 7.16 -0.10 2.08
N LEU A 237 7.09 -1.31 2.65
CA LEU A 237 5.87 -1.83 3.27
C LEU A 237 5.47 -0.98 4.48
N ILE A 238 6.43 -0.60 5.33
CA ILE A 238 6.19 0.28 6.48
C ILE A 238 5.80 1.69 6.01
N ALA A 239 6.51 2.27 5.02
CA ALA A 239 6.16 3.56 4.45
C ALA A 239 4.72 3.56 3.92
N SER A 240 4.34 2.51 3.19
CA SER A 240 2.98 2.34 2.66
C SER A 240 1.92 2.23 3.77
N ALA A 241 2.29 1.82 4.99
CA ALA A 241 1.41 1.72 6.15
C ALA A 241 1.60 2.87 7.16
N SER A 242 2.47 3.86 6.88
CA SER A 242 2.75 5.00 7.76
C SER A 242 1.73 6.12 7.53
N ILE A 243 0.57 6.00 8.20
CA ILE A 243 -0.52 6.99 8.12
C ILE A 243 -0.01 8.34 8.64
N PRO A 244 -0.09 9.43 7.82
CA PRO A 244 0.39 10.75 8.22
C PRO A 244 -0.21 11.23 9.54
N GLY A 245 0.64 11.72 10.43
CA GLY A 245 0.26 12.17 11.76
C GLY A 245 0.09 11.05 12.79
N ALA A 246 -0.31 9.84 12.40
CA ALA A 246 -0.38 8.69 13.30
C ALA A 246 1.00 8.05 13.48
N PHE A 247 1.68 7.73 12.39
CA PHE A 247 2.99 7.08 12.38
C PHE A 247 4.08 7.97 11.80
N PRO A 248 5.35 7.75 12.21
CA PRO A 248 6.49 8.43 11.61
C PRO A 248 6.61 8.13 10.11
N PRO A 249 7.00 9.12 9.30
CA PRO A 249 7.35 8.88 7.90
C PRO A 249 8.61 8.00 7.80
N VAL A 250 8.77 7.31 6.69
CA VAL A 250 9.97 6.51 6.40
C VAL A 250 10.86 7.29 5.45
N MET A 251 12.12 7.45 5.84
CA MET A 251 13.15 8.05 4.98
C MET A 251 13.73 6.97 4.08
N ILE A 252 13.65 7.17 2.76
CA ILE A 252 14.23 6.27 1.76
C ILE A 252 15.44 6.94 1.13
N ASP A 253 16.59 6.27 1.21
CA ASP A 253 17.84 6.75 0.62
C ASP A 253 17.79 6.62 -0.90
N VAL A 254 18.11 7.70 -1.58
CA VAL A 254 18.20 7.77 -3.04
C VAL A 254 19.44 8.53 -3.48
N GLY A 255 19.84 8.35 -4.72
CA GLY A 255 21.00 9.03 -5.29
C GLY A 255 20.75 9.54 -6.69
N VAL A 256 21.35 10.68 -7.02
CA VAL A 256 21.42 11.24 -8.36
C VAL A 256 22.77 11.96 -8.52
N ASP A 257 23.39 11.80 -9.68
CA ASP A 257 24.69 12.41 -10.02
C ASP A 257 25.79 12.20 -8.95
N GLY A 258 25.80 11.00 -8.33
CA GLY A 258 26.79 10.63 -7.31
C GLY A 258 26.58 11.28 -5.93
N LYS A 259 25.49 12.02 -5.73
CA LYS A 259 25.09 12.60 -4.45
C LYS A 259 24.00 11.77 -3.79
N SER A 260 24.02 11.71 -2.45
CA SER A 260 23.03 11.00 -1.64
C SER A 260 21.99 11.98 -1.09
N TYR A 261 20.73 11.55 -1.12
CA TYR A 261 19.56 12.28 -0.64
C TYR A 261 18.64 11.35 0.13
N GLN A 262 17.63 11.92 0.80
CA GLN A 262 16.54 11.16 1.41
C GLN A 262 15.20 11.71 0.96
N GLU A 263 14.32 10.80 0.55
CA GLU A 263 12.91 11.10 0.28
C GLU A 263 12.06 10.74 1.48
N MET A 264 11.08 11.59 1.81
CA MET A 264 10.15 11.37 2.91
C MET A 264 8.91 10.66 2.39
N HIS A 265 8.74 9.38 2.76
CA HIS A 265 7.61 8.56 2.35
C HIS A 265 6.62 8.31 3.47
N VAL A 266 5.34 8.37 3.13
CA VAL A 266 4.20 8.04 3.99
C VAL A 266 3.26 7.09 3.28
N ASP A 267 2.15 6.74 3.96
CA ASP A 267 1.09 5.86 3.44
C ASP A 267 0.66 6.28 2.02
N GLY A 268 0.59 5.30 1.14
CA GLY A 268 0.10 5.51 -0.22
C GLY A 268 -1.32 6.06 -0.27
N GLY A 269 -2.10 5.83 0.79
CA GLY A 269 -3.44 6.37 0.99
C GLY A 269 -3.52 7.90 1.07
N ALA A 270 -2.40 8.60 1.24
CA ALA A 270 -2.37 10.06 1.11
C ALA A 270 -2.63 10.55 -0.33
N THR A 271 -2.36 9.71 -1.34
CA THR A 271 -2.58 10.03 -2.76
C THR A 271 -3.62 9.15 -3.45
N ALA A 272 -3.74 7.88 -3.07
CA ALA A 272 -4.75 6.95 -3.59
C ALA A 272 -5.06 5.84 -2.59
N GLN A 273 -6.32 5.43 -2.47
CA GLN A 273 -6.70 4.32 -1.59
C GLN A 273 -6.50 2.94 -2.24
N VAL A 274 -6.56 2.88 -3.56
CA VAL A 274 -6.36 1.67 -4.37
C VAL A 274 -5.92 2.07 -5.77
N PHE A 275 -5.04 1.29 -6.38
CA PHE A 275 -4.56 1.54 -7.75
C PHE A 275 -4.37 0.23 -8.52
N VAL A 276 -4.30 0.32 -9.84
CA VAL A 276 -3.95 -0.80 -10.73
C VAL A 276 -2.84 -0.37 -11.69
N TYR A 277 -3.13 0.58 -12.55
CA TYR A 277 -2.19 1.22 -13.48
C TYR A 277 -2.64 2.67 -13.77
N PRO A 278 -1.74 3.53 -14.25
CA PRO A 278 -2.07 4.92 -14.57
C PRO A 278 -3.19 5.06 -15.60
N PRO A 279 -4.19 5.95 -15.39
CA PRO A 279 -5.28 6.18 -16.34
C PRO A 279 -4.83 6.63 -17.72
N SER A 280 -3.65 7.23 -17.84
CA SER A 280 -3.04 7.65 -19.11
C SER A 280 -2.60 6.49 -20.00
N ILE A 281 -2.49 5.27 -19.45
CA ILE A 281 -2.12 4.07 -20.21
C ILE A 281 -3.41 3.45 -20.78
N ASN A 282 -3.46 3.28 -22.11
CA ASN A 282 -4.51 2.54 -22.79
C ASN A 282 -4.04 1.09 -23.05
N VAL A 283 -4.38 0.18 -22.10
CA VAL A 283 -3.94 -1.22 -22.15
C VAL A 283 -4.54 -1.94 -23.36
N LYS A 284 -5.78 -1.65 -23.74
CA LYS A 284 -6.46 -2.25 -24.91
C LYS A 284 -5.72 -1.90 -26.21
N GLU A 285 -5.39 -0.64 -26.38
CA GLU A 285 -4.66 -0.21 -27.58
C GLU A 285 -3.24 -0.79 -27.64
N LEU A 286 -2.54 -0.77 -26.49
CA LEU A 286 -1.19 -1.34 -26.38
C LEU A 286 -1.19 -2.82 -26.73
N THR A 287 -2.08 -3.61 -26.13
CA THR A 287 -2.16 -5.06 -26.39
C THR A 287 -2.63 -5.39 -27.80
N ARG A 288 -3.52 -4.58 -28.39
CA ARG A 288 -3.91 -4.71 -29.81
C ARG A 288 -2.71 -4.49 -30.75
N LYS A 289 -1.89 -3.47 -30.49
CA LYS A 289 -0.66 -3.21 -31.28
C LYS A 289 0.36 -4.34 -31.20
N LEU A 290 0.37 -5.07 -30.08
CA LEU A 290 1.28 -6.20 -29.83
C LEU A 290 0.71 -7.56 -30.28
N GLY A 291 -0.53 -7.61 -30.79
CA GLY A 291 -1.21 -8.88 -31.05
C GLY A 291 -1.42 -9.70 -29.77
N ALA A 292 -1.58 -9.04 -28.63
CA ALA A 292 -1.63 -9.63 -27.29
C ALA A 292 -3.05 -9.62 -26.70
N GLU A 293 -4.07 -9.73 -27.55
CA GLU A 293 -5.46 -9.74 -27.10
C GLU A 293 -5.77 -11.03 -26.35
N ARG A 294 -6.40 -10.89 -25.19
CA ARG A 294 -6.82 -12.00 -24.31
C ARG A 294 -7.89 -11.56 -23.32
N GLU A 295 -8.55 -12.52 -22.70
CA GLU A 295 -9.45 -12.27 -21.59
C GLU A 295 -8.69 -11.72 -20.38
N ARG A 296 -9.23 -10.67 -19.74
CA ARG A 296 -8.64 -9.99 -18.57
C ARG A 296 -9.68 -9.83 -17.49
N LYS A 297 -9.33 -10.25 -16.27
CA LYS A 297 -10.15 -10.02 -15.08
C LYS A 297 -9.41 -9.08 -14.13
N LEU A 298 -10.14 -8.13 -13.58
CA LEU A 298 -9.62 -7.20 -12.58
C LEU A 298 -10.43 -7.35 -11.29
N PHE A 299 -9.79 -7.90 -10.28
CA PHE A 299 -10.35 -8.01 -8.94
C PHE A 299 -9.88 -6.84 -8.08
N VAL A 300 -10.81 -6.18 -7.40
CA VAL A 300 -10.54 -5.09 -6.47
C VAL A 300 -11.08 -5.48 -5.10
N ILE A 301 -10.23 -5.52 -4.09
CA ILE A 301 -10.62 -5.71 -2.68
C ILE A 301 -10.50 -4.36 -1.97
N ARG A 302 -11.63 -3.79 -1.61
CA ARG A 302 -11.70 -2.57 -0.82
C ARG A 302 -11.86 -2.92 0.67
N ASN A 303 -10.79 -2.75 1.46
CA ASN A 303 -10.80 -2.96 2.91
C ASN A 303 -11.46 -1.79 3.64
N ALA A 304 -12.66 -1.44 3.24
CA ALA A 304 -13.49 -0.43 3.87
C ALA A 304 -14.95 -0.61 3.50
N ARG A 305 -15.82 0.03 4.26
CA ARG A 305 -17.23 0.22 3.91
C ARG A 305 -17.34 1.30 2.83
N LEU A 306 -18.45 1.25 2.08
CA LEU A 306 -18.76 2.25 1.06
C LEU A 306 -20.04 3.04 1.41
N ASP A 307 -20.80 2.59 2.40
CA ASP A 307 -21.92 3.31 2.99
C ASP A 307 -21.45 4.34 4.02
N PRO A 308 -22.21 5.42 4.25
CA PRO A 308 -21.86 6.43 5.24
C PRO A 308 -21.78 5.86 6.67
N GLU A 309 -20.70 6.20 7.37
CA GLU A 309 -20.53 5.86 8.78
C GLU A 309 -20.92 7.05 9.67
N TRP A 310 -21.97 6.87 10.44
CA TRP A 310 -22.39 7.90 11.38
C TRP A 310 -21.54 7.86 12.65
N ALA A 311 -21.08 9.03 13.08
CA ALA A 311 -20.45 9.24 14.38
C ALA A 311 -20.75 10.65 14.89
N SER A 312 -20.97 10.80 16.19
CA SER A 312 -20.99 12.10 16.86
C SER A 312 -19.57 12.63 17.01
N VAL A 313 -19.33 13.85 16.55
CA VAL A 313 -18.00 14.49 16.58
C VAL A 313 -18.00 15.60 17.64
N GLU A 314 -17.09 15.52 18.59
CA GLU A 314 -16.90 16.58 19.56
C GLU A 314 -16.28 17.83 18.92
N ARG A 315 -16.65 19.03 19.40
CA ARG A 315 -16.18 20.32 18.88
C ARG A 315 -14.75 20.66 19.40
N GLN A 316 -13.81 19.74 19.17
CA GLN A 316 -12.40 19.91 19.45
C GLN A 316 -11.62 19.81 18.14
N THR A 317 -10.59 20.65 17.98
CA THR A 317 -9.82 20.72 16.72
C THR A 317 -9.30 19.36 16.26
N ILE A 318 -8.77 18.55 17.18
CA ILE A 318 -8.20 17.23 16.85
C ILE A 318 -9.28 16.26 16.36
N ASN A 319 -10.47 16.26 17.00
CA ASN A 319 -11.58 15.38 16.64
C ASN A 319 -12.18 15.79 15.28
N ILE A 320 -12.30 17.11 15.02
CA ILE A 320 -12.76 17.65 13.75
C ILE A 320 -11.76 17.31 12.63
N ALA A 321 -10.46 17.52 12.85
CA ALA A 321 -9.41 17.20 11.88
C ALA A 321 -9.38 15.69 11.56
N GLY A 322 -9.37 14.84 12.59
CA GLY A 322 -9.40 13.38 12.43
C GLY A 322 -10.61 12.92 11.61
N ARG A 323 -11.82 13.40 11.96
CA ARG A 323 -13.04 13.04 11.21
C ARG A 323 -13.03 13.55 9.76
N SER A 324 -12.45 14.73 9.53
CA SER A 324 -12.29 15.26 8.18
C SER A 324 -11.34 14.41 7.34
N ILE A 325 -10.23 13.94 7.90
CA ILE A 325 -9.30 13.02 7.23
C ILE A 325 -10.00 11.71 6.86
N VAL A 326 -10.76 11.11 7.79
CA VAL A 326 -11.56 9.90 7.51
C VAL A 326 -12.54 10.13 6.36
N SER A 327 -13.20 11.30 6.30
CA SER A 327 -14.11 11.65 5.21
C SER A 327 -13.38 11.79 3.87
N LEU A 328 -12.19 12.41 3.86
CA LEU A 328 -11.35 12.51 2.66
C LEU A 328 -10.92 11.13 2.14
N ILE A 329 -10.45 10.25 3.04
CA ILE A 329 -10.05 8.87 2.72
C ILE A 329 -11.22 8.09 2.11
N GLN A 330 -12.42 8.18 2.71
CA GLN A 330 -13.59 7.49 2.21
C GLN A 330 -14.00 8.00 0.82
N THR A 331 -14.08 9.31 0.65
CA THR A 331 -14.45 9.95 -0.62
C THR A 331 -13.43 9.63 -1.73
N GLN A 332 -12.13 9.73 -1.42
CA GLN A 332 -11.05 9.36 -2.33
C GLN A 332 -11.17 7.89 -2.74
N GLY A 333 -11.38 6.97 -1.78
CA GLY A 333 -11.51 5.55 -2.09
C GLY A 333 -12.68 5.23 -3.01
N ILE A 334 -13.82 5.90 -2.85
CA ILE A 334 -14.96 5.77 -3.77
C ILE A 334 -14.56 6.30 -5.15
N GLY A 335 -13.93 7.47 -5.23
CA GLY A 335 -13.42 8.04 -6.48
C GLY A 335 -12.44 7.13 -7.22
N ASP A 336 -11.54 6.46 -6.47
CA ASP A 336 -10.60 5.49 -7.04
C ASP A 336 -11.31 4.29 -7.66
N LEU A 337 -12.36 3.75 -7.01
CA LEU A 337 -13.17 2.66 -7.56
C LEU A 337 -13.82 3.05 -8.90
N TYR A 338 -14.37 4.26 -8.99
CA TYR A 338 -14.94 4.77 -10.24
C TYR A 338 -13.87 4.94 -11.33
N ARG A 339 -12.72 5.52 -10.98
CA ARG A 339 -11.59 5.69 -11.90
C ARG A 339 -11.09 4.36 -12.44
N ILE A 340 -10.90 3.37 -11.56
CA ILE A 340 -10.48 2.01 -11.94
C ILE A 340 -11.55 1.35 -12.82
N TYR A 341 -12.83 1.47 -12.48
CA TYR A 341 -13.91 0.91 -13.26
C TYR A 341 -13.96 1.48 -14.68
N ILE A 342 -13.90 2.81 -14.83
CA ILE A 342 -13.90 3.47 -16.15
C ILE A 342 -12.71 2.99 -16.99
N ASN A 343 -11.52 2.88 -16.39
CA ASN A 343 -10.34 2.35 -17.09
C ASN A 343 -10.51 0.88 -17.46
N ALA A 344 -11.08 0.06 -16.57
CA ALA A 344 -11.37 -1.35 -16.82
C ALA A 344 -12.34 -1.52 -18.00
N GLN A 345 -13.40 -0.72 -18.06
CA GLN A 345 -14.35 -0.72 -19.20
C GLN A 345 -13.68 -0.31 -20.50
N ARG A 346 -12.89 0.79 -20.51
CA ARG A 346 -12.13 1.24 -21.67
C ARG A 346 -11.21 0.14 -22.20
N ASP A 347 -10.52 -0.54 -21.28
CA ASP A 347 -9.46 -1.49 -21.62
C ASP A 347 -9.93 -2.96 -21.73
N GLY A 348 -11.24 -3.19 -21.57
CA GLY A 348 -11.86 -4.51 -21.75
C GLY A 348 -11.53 -5.52 -20.64
N PHE A 349 -11.42 -5.05 -19.41
CA PHE A 349 -11.34 -5.90 -18.24
C PHE A 349 -12.74 -6.28 -17.72
N ASP A 350 -12.93 -7.53 -17.33
CA ASP A 350 -14.05 -7.95 -16.49
C ASP A 350 -13.78 -7.50 -15.05
N TYR A 351 -14.47 -6.42 -14.62
CA TYR A 351 -14.30 -5.79 -13.31
C TYR A 351 -15.06 -6.52 -12.22
N LYS A 352 -14.40 -6.80 -11.11
CA LYS A 352 -14.92 -7.51 -9.94
C LYS A 352 -14.52 -6.77 -8.67
N LEU A 353 -15.51 -6.33 -7.88
CA LEU A 353 -15.31 -5.58 -6.64
C LEU A 353 -15.81 -6.35 -5.43
N ALA A 354 -15.00 -6.40 -4.39
CA ALA A 354 -15.38 -6.81 -3.05
C ALA A 354 -15.12 -5.67 -2.05
N TYR A 355 -16.03 -5.47 -1.11
CA TYR A 355 -15.90 -4.47 -0.04
C TYR A 355 -16.67 -4.91 1.21
N ILE A 356 -16.43 -4.26 2.34
CA ILE A 356 -17.13 -4.56 3.59
C ILE A 356 -18.60 -4.09 3.46
N PRO A 357 -19.58 -5.01 3.41
CA PRO A 357 -20.96 -4.63 3.17
C PRO A 357 -21.61 -4.09 4.46
N ALA A 358 -22.68 -3.31 4.29
CA ALA A 358 -23.47 -2.76 5.39
C ALA A 358 -24.09 -3.82 6.32
N THR A 359 -24.11 -5.09 5.92
CA THR A 359 -24.56 -6.22 6.75
C THR A 359 -23.57 -6.61 7.85
N PHE A 360 -22.30 -6.25 7.74
CA PHE A 360 -21.33 -6.38 8.83
C PHE A 360 -21.53 -5.22 9.80
N LYS A 361 -21.99 -5.51 11.04
CA LYS A 361 -22.42 -4.50 12.01
C LYS A 361 -21.44 -4.32 13.19
N GLU A 362 -20.42 -5.17 13.27
CA GLU A 362 -19.43 -5.09 14.35
C GLU A 362 -18.66 -3.77 14.29
N LYS A 363 -18.26 -3.29 15.45
CA LYS A 363 -17.40 -2.10 15.59
C LYS A 363 -16.18 -2.48 16.42
N HIS A 364 -15.03 -1.94 16.08
CA HIS A 364 -13.84 -2.07 16.90
C HIS A 364 -13.98 -1.19 18.18
N LYS A 365 -13.36 -1.61 19.26
CA LYS A 365 -13.29 -0.86 20.53
C LYS A 365 -12.12 0.13 20.49
N GLU A 366 -11.08 -0.23 19.78
CA GLU A 366 -9.85 0.53 19.56
C GLU A 366 -9.25 0.11 18.21
N GLU A 367 -8.29 0.87 17.69
CA GLU A 367 -7.57 0.53 16.46
C GLU A 367 -6.83 -0.82 16.63
N PHE A 368 -6.93 -1.70 15.65
CA PHE A 368 -6.36 -3.07 15.64
C PHE A 368 -6.92 -3.99 16.75
N ASP A 369 -8.18 -3.80 17.13
CA ASP A 369 -8.91 -4.70 18.04
C ASP A 369 -8.93 -6.12 17.47
N THR A 370 -8.25 -7.04 18.15
CA THR A 370 -8.11 -8.44 17.72
C THR A 370 -9.46 -9.14 17.57
N GLU A 371 -10.43 -8.89 18.48
CA GLU A 371 -11.76 -9.51 18.42
C GLU A 371 -12.53 -9.03 17.17
N PHE A 372 -12.47 -7.74 16.87
CA PHE A 372 -13.05 -7.16 15.67
C PHE A 372 -12.43 -7.75 14.41
N MET A 373 -11.09 -7.80 14.33
CA MET A 373 -10.37 -8.36 13.18
C MET A 373 -10.70 -9.83 12.96
N GLN A 374 -10.80 -10.64 14.03
CA GLN A 374 -11.24 -12.04 13.93
C GLN A 374 -12.66 -12.18 13.39
N LYS A 375 -13.59 -11.35 13.85
CA LYS A 375 -14.99 -11.35 13.37
C LYS A 375 -15.06 -10.96 11.89
N LEU A 376 -14.32 -9.92 11.51
CA LEU A 376 -14.30 -9.42 10.13
C LEU A 376 -13.63 -10.43 9.18
N PHE A 377 -12.51 -11.03 9.60
CA PHE A 377 -11.85 -12.11 8.87
C PHE A 377 -12.81 -13.27 8.65
N ASN A 378 -13.43 -13.77 9.72
CA ASN A 378 -14.36 -14.90 9.65
C ASN A 378 -15.59 -14.58 8.79
N PHE A 379 -16.10 -13.36 8.85
CA PHE A 379 -17.22 -12.92 8.02
C PHE A 379 -16.87 -13.00 6.53
N ALA A 380 -15.71 -12.47 6.13
CA ALA A 380 -15.26 -12.52 4.74
C ALA A 380 -14.93 -13.96 4.29
N TYR A 381 -14.23 -14.72 5.13
CA TYR A 381 -13.88 -16.11 4.90
C TYR A 381 -15.10 -17.00 4.65
N GLN A 382 -16.14 -16.91 5.51
CA GLN A 382 -17.36 -17.72 5.34
C GLN A 382 -18.15 -17.42 4.08
N ARG A 383 -18.04 -16.17 3.59
CA ARG A 383 -18.69 -15.76 2.33
C ARG A 383 -17.91 -16.25 1.12
N SER A 384 -16.58 -16.15 1.16
CA SER A 384 -15.73 -16.48 0.01
C SER A 384 -15.54 -17.99 -0.20
N ARG A 385 -15.45 -18.80 0.87
CA ARG A 385 -15.31 -20.27 0.77
C ARG A 385 -16.51 -20.99 0.10
N LYS A 386 -17.63 -20.29 -0.07
CA LYS A 386 -18.86 -20.81 -0.73
C LYS A 386 -19.06 -20.23 -2.13
N GLY A 387 -18.04 -19.55 -2.68
CA GLY A 387 -18.15 -18.73 -3.87
C GLY A 387 -18.52 -17.27 -3.52
N TYR A 388 -17.61 -16.33 -3.75
CA TYR A 388 -17.86 -14.93 -3.46
C TYR A 388 -18.68 -14.28 -4.56
N THR A 389 -19.73 -13.55 -4.18
CA THR A 389 -20.51 -12.75 -5.13
C THR A 389 -19.83 -11.40 -5.31
N TRP A 390 -19.13 -11.23 -6.42
CA TRP A 390 -18.45 -10.00 -6.79
C TRP A 390 -19.42 -8.99 -7.40
N GLU A 391 -19.28 -7.73 -7.02
CA GLU A 391 -19.95 -6.63 -7.69
C GLU A 391 -19.23 -6.31 -9.01
N ASN A 392 -19.99 -6.06 -10.07
CA ASN A 392 -19.44 -5.80 -11.40
C ASN A 392 -19.33 -4.30 -11.71
N VAL A 393 -19.82 -3.45 -10.83
CA VAL A 393 -19.81 -1.99 -10.93
C VAL A 393 -19.53 -1.37 -9.56
N PRO A 394 -19.03 -0.14 -9.49
CA PRO A 394 -18.94 0.59 -8.23
C PRO A 394 -20.34 0.91 -7.68
N PRO A 395 -20.53 0.97 -6.35
CA PRO A 395 -21.83 1.31 -5.74
C PRO A 395 -22.35 2.65 -6.21
N GLY A 396 -23.65 2.69 -6.56
CA GLY A 396 -24.31 3.91 -7.06
C GLY A 396 -24.02 4.24 -8.52
N TYR A 397 -23.25 3.40 -9.22
CA TYR A 397 -23.09 3.56 -10.67
C TYR A 397 -24.37 3.14 -11.39
N ALA A 398 -25.02 4.08 -12.06
CA ALA A 398 -26.20 3.78 -12.88
C ALA A 398 -25.74 3.06 -14.15
N THR A 399 -26.03 1.75 -14.25
CA THR A 399 -26.00 1.05 -15.53
C THR A 399 -27.20 1.55 -16.32
N GLY A 400 -26.96 2.30 -17.41
CA GLY A 400 -28.06 2.72 -18.29
C GLY A 400 -28.77 1.45 -18.83
N GLU A 401 -29.94 1.17 -18.30
CA GLU A 401 -30.93 0.31 -18.92
C GLU A 401 -31.75 1.14 -19.92
#